data_c2ccf4f0f7a29b798a034938d866d0dc
#
_entry.id   c2ccf4f0f7a29b798a034938d866d0dc
#
_cell.length_a   1.000
_cell.length_b   1.000
_cell.length_c   1.000
_cell.angle_alpha   90.00
_cell.angle_beta   90.00
_cell.angle_gamma   90.00
#
_symmetry.space_group_name_H-M   'P 1'
#
loop_
_entity.id
_entity.type
_entity.pdbx_description
1 polymer ?
#
loop_
_entity_poly.entity_id
_entity_poly.type
_entity_poly.pdbx_seq_one_letter_code
_entity_poly.pdbx_strand_id
1 'polypeptide(L)'
;TYMPFNPRFLACLALFCGPALATGIAARDVPSASPSDPFVQATRGFKDCSAPQLRLLDTSEIRSQEHVRVQHGGSCYRSGRCRLPNSYLYDADIIPRVALYLQMDGRFDDTSVWALGQRRLVTLMGCVHSKEQAAEMERAVLLVDDVMGVINLLSVGSGPMPASPSTAGRAGLQ
;
A
#
# COMPACT_ATOMS: atom_id res chain seq x y z
N THR A 1 -74.90 -9.45 -35.45
CA THR A 1 -74.59 -8.38 -34.46
C THR A 1 -73.09 -8.13 -34.53
N TYR A 2 -72.72 -7.03 -35.26
CA TYR A 2 -71.30 -6.61 -35.42
C TYR A 2 -70.88 -5.74 -34.27
N MET A 3 -69.72 -6.05 -33.63
CA MET A 3 -69.00 -5.13 -32.75
C MET A 3 -67.93 -4.39 -33.53
N PRO A 4 -67.73 -3.07 -33.40
CA PRO A 4 -66.69 -2.33 -34.07
C PRO A 4 -65.42 -2.33 -33.21
N PHE A 5 -64.31 -2.58 -33.89
CA PHE A 5 -62.92 -2.57 -33.40
C PHE A 5 -62.41 -1.12 -33.29
N ASN A 6 -61.89 -0.75 -32.14
CA ASN A 6 -61.41 0.59 -31.91
C ASN A 6 -59.85 0.58 -31.84
N PRO A 7 -59.11 1.16 -32.81
CA PRO A 7 -57.65 1.20 -32.77
C PRO A 7 -57.19 2.54 -32.20
N ARG A 8 -56.83 2.58 -30.96
CA ARG A 8 -56.02 3.66 -30.38
C ARG A 8 -54.97 3.09 -29.45
N PHE A 9 -53.96 2.46 -29.99
CA PHE A 9 -52.69 2.26 -29.29
C PHE A 9 -51.81 3.48 -29.52
N LEU A 10 -51.82 4.43 -28.59
CA LEU A 10 -50.78 5.42 -28.46
C LEU A 10 -49.55 4.73 -27.92
N ALA A 11 -48.49 4.67 -28.72
CA ALA A 11 -47.16 4.24 -28.32
C ALA A 11 -46.56 5.31 -27.41
N CYS A 12 -46.50 5.05 -26.10
CA CYS A 12 -45.64 5.77 -25.15
C CYS A 12 -44.21 5.29 -25.34
N LEU A 13 -43.43 6.06 -26.09
CA LEU A 13 -41.96 5.89 -26.15
C LEU A 13 -41.40 6.44 -24.84
N ALA A 14 -41.24 5.57 -23.83
CA ALA A 14 -40.52 5.90 -22.62
C ALA A 14 -39.02 5.94 -22.93
N LEU A 15 -38.46 7.16 -23.02
CA LEU A 15 -37.03 7.37 -22.97
C LEU A 15 -36.52 6.90 -21.59
N PHE A 16 -35.90 5.73 -21.56
CA PHE A 16 -35.09 5.29 -20.42
C PHE A 16 -33.81 6.13 -20.39
N CYS A 17 -33.86 7.27 -19.72
CA CYS A 17 -32.68 7.98 -19.29
C CYS A 17 -32.12 7.22 -18.07
N GLY A 18 -31.30 6.20 -18.33
CA GLY A 18 -30.59 5.47 -17.29
C GLY A 18 -29.62 6.41 -16.56
N PRO A 19 -29.55 6.37 -15.22
CA PRO A 19 -28.53 7.12 -14.51
C PRO A 19 -27.16 6.61 -14.96
N ALA A 20 -26.33 7.51 -15.51
CA ALA A 20 -24.91 7.26 -15.71
C ALA A 20 -24.31 6.98 -14.33
N LEU A 21 -24.02 5.71 -14.05
CA LEU A 21 -23.19 5.33 -12.91
C LEU A 21 -21.82 5.96 -13.15
N ALA A 22 -21.59 7.13 -12.54
CA ALA A 22 -20.26 7.66 -12.36
C ALA A 22 -19.50 6.62 -11.55
N THR A 23 -18.69 5.78 -12.20
CA THR A 23 -17.68 4.96 -11.55
C THR A 23 -16.70 5.93 -10.92
N GLY A 24 -16.95 6.29 -9.67
CA GLY A 24 -15.99 7.01 -8.84
C GLY A 24 -14.71 6.19 -8.85
N ILE A 25 -13.64 6.75 -9.40
CA ILE A 25 -12.29 6.21 -9.25
C ILE A 25 -12.06 6.22 -7.74
N ALA A 26 -12.07 5.03 -7.13
CA ALA A 26 -11.72 4.89 -5.72
C ALA A 26 -10.39 5.61 -5.50
N ALA A 27 -10.38 6.59 -4.60
CA ALA A 27 -9.15 7.26 -4.20
C ALA A 27 -8.17 6.15 -3.79
N ARG A 28 -7.04 6.06 -4.49
CA ARG A 28 -6.01 5.07 -4.20
C ARG A 28 -5.60 5.30 -2.75
N ASP A 29 -5.66 4.26 -1.93
CA ASP A 29 -5.23 4.36 -0.55
C ASP A 29 -3.73 4.66 -0.51
N VAL A 30 -3.42 5.94 -0.41
CA VAL A 30 -2.04 6.40 -0.26
C VAL A 30 -1.56 5.94 1.12
N PRO A 31 -0.40 5.26 1.21
CA PRO A 31 0.13 4.83 2.50
C PRO A 31 0.25 6.00 3.47
N SER A 32 -0.24 5.81 4.68
CA SER A 32 -0.14 6.82 5.72
C SER A 32 1.05 6.53 6.63
N ALA A 33 1.77 7.58 7.02
CA ALA A 33 2.94 7.50 7.87
C ALA A 33 2.94 8.57 8.96
N SER A 34 3.45 8.21 10.14
CA SER A 34 3.85 9.18 11.15
C SER A 34 5.17 9.83 10.72
N PRO A 35 5.44 11.09 11.10
CA PRO A 35 6.75 11.70 10.88
C PRO A 35 7.93 10.92 11.50
N SER A 36 7.66 10.05 12.47
CA SER A 36 8.65 9.16 13.10
C SER A 36 8.88 7.85 12.37
N ASP A 37 8.03 7.49 11.37
CA ASP A 37 8.20 6.26 10.61
C ASP A 37 9.33 6.48 9.58
N PRO A 38 10.38 5.64 9.57
CA PRO A 38 11.49 5.81 8.64
C PRO A 38 11.06 5.59 7.19
N PHE A 39 11.40 6.55 6.35
CA PHE A 39 11.11 6.53 4.92
C PHE A 39 12.34 6.97 4.14
N VAL A 40 12.92 6.10 3.32
CA VAL A 40 14.14 6.38 2.58
C VAL A 40 14.05 5.91 1.12
N GLN A 41 14.78 6.58 0.25
CA GLN A 41 15.02 6.12 -1.11
C GLN A 41 16.19 5.11 -1.13
N ALA A 42 15.91 3.88 -1.52
CA ALA A 42 16.91 2.81 -1.58
C ALA A 42 17.67 2.81 -2.92
N THR A 43 16.98 2.96 -4.06
CA THR A 43 17.59 2.95 -5.40
C THR A 43 17.16 4.17 -6.22
N ARG A 44 17.90 4.53 -7.30
CA ARG A 44 17.68 5.77 -8.08
C ARG A 44 17.95 5.62 -9.59
N GLY A 45 18.00 4.41 -10.12
CA GLY A 45 18.40 4.16 -11.50
C GLY A 45 17.28 4.26 -12.54
N PHE A 46 16.00 4.17 -12.15
CA PHE A 46 14.89 4.27 -13.07
C PHE A 46 14.64 5.74 -13.42
N LYS A 47 14.74 6.08 -14.70
CA LYS A 47 14.45 7.44 -15.21
C LYS A 47 12.95 7.73 -15.12
N ASP A 48 12.59 8.98 -14.86
CA ASP A 48 11.21 9.47 -14.83
C ASP A 48 10.30 8.78 -13.81
N CYS A 49 10.87 8.20 -12.75
CA CYS A 49 10.13 7.69 -11.62
C CYS A 49 9.87 8.80 -10.59
N SER A 50 8.63 9.18 -10.43
CA SER A 50 8.23 10.17 -9.42
C SER A 50 8.33 9.59 -8.01
N ALA A 51 8.78 10.42 -7.06
CA ALA A 51 8.76 10.02 -5.65
C ALA A 51 7.33 9.71 -5.20
N PRO A 52 7.12 8.62 -4.45
CA PRO A 52 5.81 8.28 -3.93
C PRO A 52 5.36 9.33 -2.92
N GLN A 53 4.07 9.63 -2.93
CA GLN A 53 3.47 10.50 -1.93
C GLN A 53 2.99 9.68 -0.74
N LEU A 54 3.26 10.18 0.47
CA LEU A 54 2.73 9.63 1.70
C LEU A 54 1.71 10.60 2.30
N ARG A 55 0.62 10.07 2.84
CA ARG A 55 -0.27 10.85 3.69
C ARG A 55 0.34 10.92 5.10
N LEU A 56 0.85 12.07 5.47
CA LEU A 56 1.32 12.27 6.83
C LEU A 56 0.12 12.35 7.79
N LEU A 57 0.24 11.66 8.90
CA LEU A 57 -0.74 11.70 9.98
C LEU A 57 -0.72 13.08 10.64
N ASP A 58 -1.88 13.61 10.97
CA ASP A 58 -1.99 14.83 11.75
C ASP A 58 -1.75 14.56 13.26
N THR A 59 -1.65 15.64 14.05
CA THR A 59 -1.35 15.53 15.49
C THR A 59 -2.40 14.74 16.26
N SER A 60 -3.66 14.79 15.85
CA SER A 60 -4.77 14.07 16.50
C SER A 60 -4.71 12.58 16.18
N GLU A 61 -4.43 12.24 14.94
CA GLU A 61 -4.23 10.86 14.46
C GLU A 61 -3.00 10.22 15.14
N ILE A 62 -1.89 10.97 15.25
CA ILE A 62 -0.69 10.50 15.97
C ILE A 62 -1.03 10.16 17.41
N ARG A 63 -1.72 11.05 18.12
CA ARG A 63 -2.13 10.79 19.52
C ARG A 63 -3.05 9.58 19.66
N SER A 64 -3.99 9.40 18.72
CA SER A 64 -4.92 8.26 18.76
C SER A 64 -4.19 6.93 18.57
N GLN A 65 -3.10 6.93 17.81
CA GLN A 65 -2.30 5.74 17.53
C GLN A 65 -1.21 5.48 18.59
N GLU A 66 -0.82 6.48 19.36
CA GLU A 66 0.34 6.41 20.26
C GLU A 66 0.26 5.22 21.22
N HIS A 67 -0.89 5.03 21.87
CA HIS A 67 -1.12 3.90 22.76
C HIS A 67 -0.94 2.53 22.06
N VAL A 68 -1.51 2.37 20.89
CA VAL A 68 -1.38 1.15 20.09
C VAL A 68 0.07 0.95 19.63
N ARG A 69 0.74 2.02 19.20
CA ARG A 69 2.15 1.97 18.78
C ARG A 69 3.06 1.47 19.90
N VAL A 70 2.90 1.99 21.13
CA VAL A 70 3.71 1.57 22.28
C VAL A 70 3.46 0.12 22.66
N GLN A 71 2.23 -0.38 22.55
CA GLN A 71 1.89 -1.74 22.94
C GLN A 71 2.15 -2.79 21.85
N HIS A 72 2.31 -2.38 20.61
CA HIS A 72 2.45 -3.30 19.48
C HIS A 72 3.74 -4.12 19.58
N GLY A 73 3.61 -5.43 19.75
CA GLY A 73 4.76 -6.36 19.89
C GLY A 73 5.22 -6.56 21.34
N GLY A 74 4.59 -5.91 22.33
CA GLY A 74 4.96 -6.04 23.73
C GLY A 74 4.84 -7.46 24.31
N SER A 75 3.90 -8.28 23.83
CA SER A 75 3.77 -9.68 24.22
C SER A 75 4.97 -10.53 23.76
N CYS A 76 5.48 -10.28 22.55
CA CYS A 76 6.68 -10.93 22.04
C CYS A 76 7.91 -10.60 22.90
N TYR A 77 8.06 -9.35 23.29
CA TYR A 77 9.15 -8.90 24.15
C TYR A 77 9.07 -9.51 25.55
N ARG A 78 7.90 -9.46 26.19
CA ARG A 78 7.70 -10.06 27.54
C ARG A 78 7.90 -11.57 27.58
N SER A 79 7.69 -12.26 26.47
CA SER A 79 7.98 -13.69 26.34
C SER A 79 9.43 -14.02 25.97
N GLY A 80 10.31 -13.01 25.90
CA GLY A 80 11.72 -13.19 25.57
C GLY A 80 12.00 -13.52 24.09
N ARG A 81 10.99 -13.47 23.22
CA ARG A 81 11.15 -13.80 21.78
C ARG A 81 11.53 -12.60 20.92
N CYS A 82 11.32 -11.38 21.39
CA CYS A 82 11.67 -10.17 20.71
C CYS A 82 12.71 -9.36 21.48
N ARG A 83 13.65 -8.77 20.78
CA ARG A 83 14.76 -7.97 21.28
C ARG A 83 14.31 -6.59 21.84
N LEU A 84 13.31 -5.97 21.21
CA LEU A 84 12.83 -4.63 21.53
C LEU A 84 11.39 -4.65 22.06
N PRO A 85 11.01 -3.71 22.95
CA PRO A 85 9.73 -3.73 23.65
C PRO A 85 8.52 -3.44 22.78
N ASN A 86 8.68 -2.83 21.61
CA ASN A 86 7.62 -2.71 20.63
C ASN A 86 8.14 -2.81 19.18
N SER A 87 7.22 -3.10 18.25
CA SER A 87 7.56 -3.40 16.85
C SER A 87 8.06 -2.17 16.07
N TYR A 88 7.64 -0.97 16.43
CA TYR A 88 8.05 0.25 15.70
C TYR A 88 9.51 0.63 15.99
N LEU A 89 10.08 0.21 17.11
CA LEU A 89 11.48 0.49 17.44
C LEU A 89 12.47 -0.22 16.52
N TYR A 90 12.04 -1.31 15.88
CA TYR A 90 12.87 -2.02 14.91
C TYR A 90 13.03 -1.27 13.58
N ASP A 91 12.02 -0.46 13.23
CA ASP A 91 11.95 0.13 11.89
C ASP A 91 13.13 1.07 11.63
N ALA A 92 13.63 1.75 12.68
CA ALA A 92 14.82 2.61 12.60
C ALA A 92 16.11 1.86 12.22
N ASP A 93 16.20 0.57 12.58
CA ASP A 93 17.31 -0.30 12.19
C ASP A 93 17.05 -1.02 10.86
N ILE A 94 15.80 -1.44 10.64
CA ILE A 94 15.41 -2.22 9.45
C ILE A 94 15.58 -1.40 8.18
N ILE A 95 15.04 -0.19 8.12
CA ILE A 95 14.98 0.56 6.87
C ILE A 95 16.35 0.96 6.32
N PRO A 96 17.32 1.43 7.13
CA PRO A 96 18.69 1.62 6.65
C PRO A 96 19.35 0.33 6.14
N ARG A 97 19.10 -0.81 6.79
CA ARG A 97 19.65 -2.11 6.34
C ARG A 97 19.02 -2.55 5.03
N VAL A 98 17.71 -2.37 4.85
CA VAL A 98 17.01 -2.65 3.58
C VAL A 98 17.59 -1.79 2.46
N ALA A 99 17.74 -0.48 2.69
CA ALA A 99 18.30 0.42 1.70
C ALA A 99 19.74 0.02 1.30
N LEU A 100 20.59 -0.27 2.28
CA LEU A 100 21.96 -0.71 2.04
C LEU A 100 22.00 -2.05 1.28
N TYR A 101 21.16 -3.01 1.69
CA TYR A 101 21.10 -4.31 1.03
C TYR A 101 20.71 -4.19 -0.44
N LEU A 102 19.67 -3.40 -0.76
CA LEU A 102 19.24 -3.20 -2.15
C LEU A 102 20.30 -2.46 -2.98
N GLN A 103 21.04 -1.52 -2.38
CA GLN A 103 22.15 -0.81 -3.06
C GLN A 103 23.34 -1.72 -3.35
N MET A 104 23.63 -2.68 -2.48
CA MET A 104 24.76 -3.59 -2.62
C MET A 104 24.47 -4.80 -3.51
N ASP A 105 23.21 -5.14 -3.70
CA ASP A 105 22.80 -6.33 -4.46
C ASP A 105 23.12 -6.22 -5.96
N GLY A 106 23.09 -5.01 -6.53
CA GLY A 106 23.35 -4.73 -7.93
C GLY A 106 22.24 -5.13 -8.91
N ARG A 107 21.39 -6.09 -8.56
CA ARG A 107 20.25 -6.52 -9.40
C ARG A 107 19.17 -5.46 -9.53
N PHE A 108 19.19 -4.46 -8.67
CA PHE A 108 18.16 -3.43 -8.56
C PHE A 108 18.67 -2.03 -8.91
N ASP A 109 19.89 -1.92 -9.46
CA ASP A 109 20.53 -0.63 -9.76
C ASP A 109 19.74 0.20 -10.78
N ASP A 110 19.00 -0.45 -11.66
CA ASP A 110 18.15 0.17 -12.69
C ASP A 110 16.76 0.56 -12.21
N THR A 111 16.44 0.36 -10.93
CA THR A 111 15.16 0.70 -10.31
C THR A 111 15.20 2.03 -9.56
N SER A 112 14.02 2.63 -9.25
CA SER A 112 13.90 3.74 -8.32
C SER A 112 12.86 3.41 -7.27
N VAL A 113 13.33 3.08 -6.05
CA VAL A 113 12.50 2.49 -5.01
C VAL A 113 12.69 3.20 -3.68
N TRP A 114 11.59 3.40 -2.99
CA TRP A 114 11.52 3.91 -1.62
C TRP A 114 10.99 2.83 -0.69
N ALA A 115 11.52 2.79 0.52
CA ALA A 115 11.13 1.88 1.59
C ALA A 115 10.57 2.67 2.78
N LEU A 116 9.38 2.29 3.24
CA LEU A 116 8.75 2.80 4.46
C LEU A 116 8.67 1.67 5.48
N GLY A 117 9.11 1.92 6.72
CA GLY A 117 9.07 0.96 7.82
C GLY A 117 7.95 1.25 8.80
N GLN A 118 7.12 0.24 9.06
CA GLN A 118 6.07 0.32 10.08
C GLN A 118 5.84 -1.06 10.72
N ARG A 119 6.13 -1.20 11.99
CA ARG A 119 5.89 -2.44 12.76
C ARG A 119 6.63 -3.67 12.23
N ARG A 120 7.85 -3.47 11.73
CA ARG A 120 8.68 -4.50 11.08
C ARG A 120 8.11 -4.96 9.71
N LEU A 121 7.14 -4.22 9.17
CA LEU A 121 6.69 -4.36 7.79
C LEU A 121 7.38 -3.31 6.94
N VAL A 122 7.86 -3.72 5.78
CA VAL A 122 8.51 -2.83 4.80
C VAL A 122 7.56 -2.61 3.64
N THR A 123 7.13 -1.37 3.42
CA THR A 123 6.36 -1.02 2.23
C THR A 123 7.32 -0.52 1.15
N LEU A 124 7.38 -1.23 0.03
CA LEU A 124 8.17 -0.86 -1.14
C LEU A 124 7.30 -0.08 -2.12
N MET A 125 7.78 1.08 -2.54
CA MET A 125 7.10 1.98 -3.48
C MET A 125 8.09 2.48 -4.52
N GLY A 126 7.62 2.74 -5.74
CA GLY A 126 8.47 3.24 -6.81
C GLY A 126 8.34 2.45 -8.10
N CYS A 127 9.36 2.51 -8.93
CA CYS A 127 9.32 2.01 -10.31
C CYS A 127 10.35 0.89 -10.53
N VAL A 128 9.89 -0.17 -11.19
CA VAL A 128 10.69 -1.31 -11.63
C VAL A 128 10.39 -1.63 -13.10
N HIS A 129 11.22 -2.45 -13.74
CA HIS A 129 11.06 -2.79 -15.15
C HIS A 129 10.07 -3.94 -15.41
N SER A 130 9.88 -4.83 -14.44
CA SER A 130 8.96 -5.97 -14.59
C SER A 130 8.33 -6.41 -13.27
N LYS A 131 7.27 -7.21 -13.35
CA LYS A 131 6.65 -7.84 -12.18
C LYS A 131 7.57 -8.85 -11.51
N GLU A 132 8.40 -9.51 -12.29
CA GLU A 132 9.39 -10.46 -11.81
C GLU A 132 10.44 -9.76 -10.96
N GLN A 133 10.95 -8.60 -11.42
CA GLN A 133 11.88 -7.76 -10.65
C GLN A 133 11.25 -7.26 -9.35
N ALA A 134 9.96 -6.84 -9.38
CA ALA A 134 9.23 -6.47 -8.16
C ALA A 134 9.14 -7.64 -7.16
N ALA A 135 8.83 -8.85 -7.64
CA ALA A 135 8.75 -10.04 -6.81
C ALA A 135 10.14 -10.49 -6.28
N GLU A 136 11.19 -10.31 -7.06
CA GLU A 136 12.57 -10.58 -6.61
C GLU A 136 13.01 -9.63 -5.52
N MET A 137 12.69 -8.34 -5.67
CA MET A 137 13.00 -7.34 -4.65
C MET A 137 12.24 -7.62 -3.34
N GLU A 138 10.97 -8.00 -3.41
CA GLU A 138 10.19 -8.42 -2.25
C GLU A 138 10.87 -9.59 -1.51
N ARG A 139 11.26 -10.64 -2.25
CA ARG A 139 11.99 -11.79 -1.67
C ARG A 139 13.33 -11.38 -1.06
N ALA A 140 14.05 -10.47 -1.71
CA ALA A 140 15.32 -9.97 -1.21
C ALA A 140 15.15 -9.21 0.12
N VAL A 141 14.14 -8.35 0.22
CA VAL A 141 13.86 -7.58 1.44
C VAL A 141 13.40 -8.48 2.58
N LEU A 142 12.67 -9.57 2.30
CA LEU A 142 12.28 -10.56 3.32
C LEU A 142 13.46 -11.29 3.96
N LEU A 143 14.65 -11.27 3.33
CA LEU A 143 15.88 -11.86 3.89
C LEU A 143 16.58 -10.94 4.89
N VAL A 144 16.20 -9.67 4.96
CA VAL A 144 16.80 -8.73 5.91
C VAL A 144 16.29 -9.03 7.31
N ASP A 145 17.22 -9.18 8.26
CA ASP A 145 16.89 -9.49 9.65
C ASP A 145 15.88 -8.54 10.24
N ASP A 146 14.99 -9.07 11.07
CA ASP A 146 13.89 -8.37 11.72
C ASP A 146 12.72 -7.96 10.82
N VAL A 147 12.80 -8.07 9.49
CA VAL A 147 11.66 -7.88 8.59
C VAL A 147 10.66 -9.00 8.77
N MET A 148 9.41 -8.66 9.06
CA MET A 148 8.31 -9.62 9.23
C MET A 148 7.42 -9.78 8.00
N GLY A 149 7.50 -8.85 7.07
CA GLY A 149 6.72 -8.88 5.85
C GLY A 149 6.99 -7.69 4.96
N VAL A 150 6.60 -7.81 3.70
CA VAL A 150 6.74 -6.76 2.70
C VAL A 150 5.37 -6.44 2.10
N ILE A 151 5.07 -5.16 1.98
CA ILE A 151 3.92 -4.63 1.23
C ILE A 151 4.48 -4.10 -0.09
N ASN A 152 4.21 -4.81 -1.18
CA ASN A 152 4.77 -4.48 -2.48
C ASN A 152 3.80 -3.57 -3.25
N LEU A 153 4.15 -2.28 -3.33
CA LEU A 153 3.43 -1.25 -4.09
C LEU A 153 4.28 -0.74 -5.26
N LEU A 154 5.21 -1.55 -5.77
CA LEU A 154 6.03 -1.20 -6.91
C LEU A 154 5.20 -1.16 -8.20
N SER A 155 5.45 -0.17 -9.03
CA SER A 155 4.85 0.00 -10.35
C SER A 155 5.80 -0.51 -11.43
N VAL A 156 5.27 -1.21 -12.43
CA VAL A 156 6.05 -1.52 -13.63
C VAL A 156 6.01 -0.31 -14.56
N GLY A 157 7.20 0.20 -14.90
CA GLY A 157 7.34 1.44 -15.64
C GLY A 157 7.10 2.68 -14.77
N SER A 158 7.00 3.86 -15.39
CA SER A 158 6.70 5.13 -14.73
C SER A 158 5.21 5.32 -14.41
N GLY A 159 4.43 4.25 -14.41
CA GLY A 159 2.99 4.25 -14.14
C GLY A 159 2.64 4.61 -12.69
N PRO A 160 1.37 4.87 -12.44
CA PRO A 160 0.89 5.17 -11.10
C PRO A 160 1.10 3.96 -10.17
N MET A 161 1.46 4.24 -8.92
CA MET A 161 1.61 3.24 -7.87
C MET A 161 0.34 2.38 -7.72
N PRO A 162 0.46 1.05 -7.55
CA PRO A 162 -0.66 0.19 -7.22
C PRO A 162 -1.38 0.67 -5.94
N ALA A 163 -2.69 0.47 -5.86
CA ALA A 163 -3.42 0.72 -4.61
C ALA A 163 -2.91 -0.23 -3.51
N SER A 164 -2.76 0.29 -2.29
CA SER A 164 -2.54 -0.56 -1.12
C SER A 164 -3.61 -1.64 -1.02
N PRO A 165 -3.28 -2.89 -0.70
CA PRO A 165 -4.29 -3.88 -0.40
C PRO A 165 -5.15 -3.36 0.77
N SER A 166 -6.42 -3.10 0.47
CA SER A 166 -7.39 -2.62 1.44
C SER A 166 -7.50 -3.63 2.58
N THR A 167 -7.42 -3.15 3.82
CA THR A 167 -7.69 -3.91 5.05
C THR A 167 -9.17 -4.32 5.18
N ALA A 168 -9.98 -4.19 4.14
CA ALA A 168 -11.41 -4.48 4.11
C ALA A 168 -11.77 -5.99 4.18
N GLY A 169 -10.94 -6.84 4.79
CA GLY A 169 -11.15 -8.29 4.84
C GLY A 169 -11.11 -8.92 6.23
N ARG A 170 -11.21 -8.18 7.34
CA ARG A 170 -11.24 -8.76 8.70
C ARG A 170 -12.47 -8.41 9.54
N ALA A 171 -13.63 -8.23 8.91
CA ALA A 171 -14.90 -8.22 9.61
C ALA A 171 -15.57 -9.59 9.40
N GLY A 172 -15.19 -10.61 10.14
CA GLY A 172 -15.83 -11.92 10.04
C GLY A 172 -15.08 -13.08 10.70
N LEU A 173 -14.62 -12.91 11.93
CA LEU A 173 -14.34 -14.03 12.83
C LEU A 173 -14.64 -13.58 14.25
N GLN A 174 -15.92 -13.66 14.60
CA GLN A 174 -16.38 -13.76 15.99
C GLN A 174 -16.45 -15.23 16.38
#